data_39606da65117e3cdbf7fbfa0e6d7e91c
#
_entry.id   39606da65117e3cdbf7fbfa0e6d7e91c
#
_cell.length_a   1.000
_cell.length_b   1.000
_cell.length_c   1.000
_cell.angle_alpha   90.00
_cell.angle_beta   90.00
_cell.angle_gamma   90.00
#
_symmetry.space_group_name_H-M   'P 1'
#
loop_
_entity.id
_entity.type
_entity.pdbx_description
1 polymer ?
#
loop_
_entity_poly.entity_id
_entity_poly.type
_entity_poly.pdbx_seq_one_letter_code
_entity_poly.pdbx_strand_id
1 'polypeptide(L)'
;MKLTRQVVLDNGALSKIAADRLHVLKPSFEQTNQLVSTVMSASTTTLRYPGYMHNDLVGIVASLIPTPRCHFLMTSYTPFSGENVEQAKTVRKTTVLDVMRRLLQPKNRMVSTNPTKKSCYMSILNIIQGEADPSDVSPGLYIT
;
A
#
# COMPACT_ATOMS: atom_id res chain seq x y z
N MET A 1 5.93 14.27 25.93
CA MET A 1 4.87 13.55 25.23
C MET A 1 5.52 12.62 24.22
N LYS A 2 5.42 11.30 24.41
CA LYS A 2 5.95 10.32 23.43
C LYS A 2 5.01 10.32 22.24
N LEU A 3 5.45 10.81 21.09
CA LEU A 3 4.69 10.72 19.83
C LEU A 3 4.69 9.28 19.36
N THR A 4 3.53 8.65 19.38
CA THR A 4 3.34 7.29 18.87
C THR A 4 3.17 7.39 17.36
N ARG A 5 4.04 6.75 16.62
CA ARG A 5 3.96 6.64 15.15
C ARG A 5 2.94 5.57 14.82
N GLN A 6 2.04 5.84 13.86
CA GLN A 6 0.90 4.96 13.60
C GLN A 6 0.70 4.74 12.10
N VAL A 7 0.54 3.49 11.72
CA VAL A 7 -0.03 3.10 10.42
C VAL A 7 -1.53 2.95 10.61
N VAL A 8 -2.29 3.69 9.82
CA VAL A 8 -3.76 3.78 9.98
C VAL A 8 -4.44 2.99 8.87
N LEU A 9 -5.39 2.15 9.25
CA LEU A 9 -6.31 1.46 8.35
C LEU A 9 -7.75 1.82 8.76
N ASP A 10 -8.60 2.10 7.78
CA ASP A 10 -9.99 2.49 7.99
C ASP A 10 -10.94 1.41 7.48
N ASN A 11 -11.85 0.96 8.33
CA ASN A 11 -12.85 -0.06 7.98
C ASN A 11 -13.74 0.37 6.81
N GLY A 12 -14.06 1.65 6.71
CA GLY A 12 -14.86 2.19 5.60
C GLY A 12 -14.13 2.07 4.26
N ALA A 13 -12.83 2.38 4.23
CA ALA A 13 -11.99 2.22 3.05
C ALA A 13 -11.80 0.74 2.68
N LEU A 14 -11.57 -0.12 3.67
CA LEU A 14 -11.43 -1.57 3.47
C LEU A 14 -12.71 -2.20 2.91
N SER A 15 -13.88 -1.79 3.41
CA SER A 15 -15.16 -2.26 2.91
C SER A 15 -15.40 -1.84 1.45
N LYS A 16 -15.02 -0.61 1.07
CA LYS A 16 -15.05 -0.15 -0.33
C LYS A 16 -14.11 -0.97 -1.22
N ILE A 17 -12.90 -1.23 -0.75
CA ILE A 17 -11.94 -2.06 -1.49
C ILE A 17 -12.49 -3.47 -1.68
N ALA A 18 -13.07 -4.07 -0.65
CA ALA A 18 -13.69 -5.39 -0.74
C ALA A 18 -14.85 -5.40 -1.75
N ALA A 19 -15.71 -4.40 -1.73
CA ALA A 19 -16.81 -4.28 -2.68
C ALA A 19 -16.31 -4.10 -4.13
N ASP A 20 -15.37 -3.18 -4.34
CA ASP A 20 -14.91 -2.79 -5.68
C ASP A 20 -13.96 -3.81 -6.31
N ARG A 21 -13.15 -4.49 -5.50
CA ARG A 21 -12.06 -5.36 -5.97
C ARG A 21 -12.36 -6.84 -5.86
N LEU A 22 -13.07 -7.24 -4.82
CA LEU A 22 -13.48 -8.63 -4.60
C LEU A 22 -14.92 -8.88 -5.06
N HIS A 23 -15.61 -7.84 -5.59
CA HIS A 23 -16.99 -7.90 -6.06
C HIS A 23 -17.99 -8.43 -5.02
N VAL A 24 -17.74 -8.11 -3.75
CA VAL A 24 -18.57 -8.51 -2.61
C VAL A 24 -19.46 -7.35 -2.20
N LEU A 25 -20.77 -7.47 -2.42
CA LEU A 25 -21.74 -6.39 -2.12
C LEU A 25 -21.79 -6.03 -0.62
N LYS A 26 -21.61 -7.00 0.25
CA LYS A 26 -21.55 -6.83 1.70
C LYS A 26 -20.36 -7.61 2.25
N PRO A 27 -19.19 -7.00 2.38
CA PRO A 27 -18.03 -7.69 2.91
C PRO A 27 -18.25 -8.10 4.36
N SER A 28 -17.91 -9.35 4.67
CA SER A 28 -17.90 -9.86 6.04
C SER A 28 -16.67 -9.34 6.80
N PHE A 29 -16.71 -9.44 8.11
CA PHE A 29 -15.52 -9.15 8.95
C PHE A 29 -14.33 -10.05 8.59
N GLU A 30 -14.59 -11.29 8.22
CA GLU A 30 -13.54 -12.22 7.80
C GLU A 30 -12.81 -11.72 6.56
N GLN A 31 -13.52 -11.29 5.53
CA GLN A 31 -12.94 -10.72 4.31
C GLN A 31 -12.17 -9.42 4.57
N THR A 32 -12.72 -8.56 5.43
CA THR A 32 -12.02 -7.35 5.85
C THR A 32 -10.73 -7.68 6.61
N ASN A 33 -10.76 -8.65 7.52
CA ASN A 33 -9.59 -9.11 8.26
C ASN A 33 -8.55 -9.76 7.36
N GLN A 34 -8.97 -10.46 6.31
CA GLN A 34 -8.07 -11.01 5.30
C GLN A 34 -7.31 -9.91 4.56
N LEU A 35 -7.99 -8.82 4.17
CA LEU A 35 -7.33 -7.65 3.59
C LEU A 35 -6.32 -7.02 4.55
N VAL A 36 -6.70 -6.81 5.81
CA VAL A 36 -5.81 -6.29 6.84
C VAL A 36 -4.58 -7.18 7.03
N SER A 37 -4.79 -8.50 7.12
CA SER A 37 -3.71 -9.48 7.25
C SER A 37 -2.74 -9.44 6.07
N THR A 38 -3.27 -9.32 4.85
CA THR A 38 -2.48 -9.20 3.62
C THR A 38 -1.59 -7.96 3.66
N VAL A 39 -2.14 -6.81 4.06
CA VAL A 39 -1.40 -5.56 4.16
C VAL A 39 -0.35 -5.61 5.25
N MET A 40 -0.68 -6.15 6.41
CA MET A 40 0.29 -6.33 7.51
C MET A 40 1.44 -7.25 7.06
N SER A 41 1.12 -8.33 6.38
CA SER A 41 2.12 -9.25 5.81
C SER A 41 3.02 -8.54 4.79
N ALA A 42 2.44 -7.79 3.85
CA ALA A 42 3.20 -7.03 2.85
C ALA A 42 4.09 -5.96 3.49
N SER A 43 3.58 -5.21 4.46
CA SER A 43 4.32 -4.15 5.15
C SER A 43 5.50 -4.67 5.97
N THR A 44 5.45 -5.91 6.44
CA THR A 44 6.50 -6.56 7.23
C THR A 44 7.38 -7.50 6.41
N THR A 45 7.23 -7.52 5.10
CA THR A 45 8.01 -8.40 4.20
C THR A 45 9.51 -8.18 4.35
N THR A 46 9.96 -6.94 4.46
CA THR A 46 11.37 -6.58 4.61
C THR A 46 11.99 -7.06 5.93
N LEU A 47 11.18 -7.28 6.95
CA LEU A 47 11.61 -7.86 8.23
C LEU A 47 11.78 -9.38 8.15
N ARG A 48 10.89 -10.04 7.41
CA ARG A 48 10.83 -11.51 7.33
C ARG A 48 11.81 -12.07 6.30
N TYR A 49 12.06 -11.29 5.24
CA TYR A 49 12.99 -11.68 4.18
C TYR A 49 14.17 -10.71 4.17
N PRO A 50 15.40 -11.22 4.28
CA PRO A 50 16.59 -10.38 4.38
C PRO A 50 16.79 -9.55 3.11
N GLY A 51 17.16 -8.29 3.30
CA GLY A 51 17.48 -7.34 2.25
C GLY A 51 18.54 -6.36 2.74
N TYR A 52 19.02 -5.50 1.84
CA TYR A 52 20.06 -4.53 2.15
C TYR A 52 19.52 -3.32 2.93
N MET A 53 18.23 -3.03 2.86
CA MET A 53 17.62 -1.82 3.43
C MET A 53 16.32 -2.15 4.16
N HIS A 54 15.98 -1.33 5.15
CA HIS A 54 14.69 -1.40 5.86
C HIS A 54 14.41 -2.74 6.56
N ASN A 55 15.41 -3.26 7.28
CA ASN A 55 15.32 -4.54 7.97
C ASN A 55 14.67 -4.43 9.38
N ASP A 56 14.28 -3.24 9.78
CA ASP A 56 13.63 -2.99 11.06
C ASP A 56 12.48 -1.99 10.93
N LEU A 57 11.44 -2.15 11.76
CA LEU A 57 10.27 -1.26 11.74
C LEU A 57 10.62 0.17 12.14
N VAL A 58 11.57 0.35 13.03
CA VAL A 58 11.96 1.68 13.49
C VAL A 58 12.60 2.46 12.36
N GLY A 59 13.49 1.83 11.58
CA GLY A 59 14.13 2.42 10.41
C GLY A 59 13.12 2.77 9.32
N ILE A 60 12.18 1.86 9.02
CA ILE A 60 11.09 2.09 8.06
C ILE A 60 10.28 3.31 8.46
N VAL A 61 9.79 3.33 9.70
CA VAL A 61 8.94 4.42 10.18
C VAL A 61 9.71 5.73 10.30
N ALA A 62 10.99 5.68 10.68
CA ALA A 62 11.84 6.87 10.77
C ALA A 62 12.07 7.51 9.39
N SER A 63 12.24 6.72 8.34
CA SER A 63 12.41 7.22 6.98
C SER A 63 11.16 7.92 6.42
N LEU A 64 9.97 7.53 6.90
CA LEU A 64 8.68 8.05 6.45
C LEU A 64 8.20 9.30 7.18
N ILE A 65 8.82 9.65 8.33
CA ILE A 65 8.37 10.76 9.18
C ILE A 65 9.43 11.87 9.20
N PRO A 66 9.38 12.82 8.26
CA PRO A 66 10.31 13.94 8.24
C PRO A 66 10.04 14.93 9.37
N THR A 67 8.80 15.02 9.85
CA THR A 67 8.38 15.97 10.89
C THR A 67 7.59 15.23 11.97
N PRO A 68 7.91 15.42 13.28
CA PRO A 68 7.24 14.68 14.36
C PRO A 68 5.72 14.84 14.43
N ARG A 69 5.18 15.96 13.92
CA ARG A 69 3.74 16.22 13.89
C ARG A 69 3.01 15.39 12.84
N CYS A 70 3.69 14.98 11.77
CA CYS A 70 3.12 14.20 10.66
C CYS A 70 3.46 12.71 10.85
N HIS A 71 2.89 12.09 11.87
CA HIS A 71 3.22 10.74 12.33
C HIS A 71 2.18 9.67 11.97
N PHE A 72 1.14 10.05 11.22
CA PHE A 72 0.17 9.10 10.68
C PHE A 72 0.60 8.67 9.28
N LEU A 73 0.74 7.35 9.11
CA LEU A 73 1.14 6.73 7.86
C LEU A 73 -0.07 6.08 7.21
N MET A 74 -0.25 6.35 5.93
CA MET A 74 -1.30 5.80 5.09
C MET A 74 -0.72 4.70 4.22
N THR A 75 -1.47 3.60 4.07
CA THR A 75 -1.05 2.46 3.26
C THR A 75 -1.94 2.30 2.03
N SER A 76 -1.32 1.93 0.91
CA SER A 76 -1.98 1.45 -0.31
C SER A 76 -1.43 0.09 -0.67
N TYR A 77 -2.24 -0.75 -1.29
CA TYR A 77 -1.84 -2.08 -1.73
C TYR A 77 -2.36 -2.38 -3.13
N THR A 78 -1.61 -3.13 -3.90
CA THR A 78 -2.00 -3.66 -5.21
C THR A 78 -1.06 -4.82 -5.59
N PRO A 79 -1.50 -5.87 -6.30
CA PRO A 79 -2.87 -6.15 -6.71
C PRO A 79 -3.70 -6.79 -5.59
N PHE A 80 -5.01 -6.58 -5.61
CA PHE A 80 -5.93 -7.39 -4.82
C PHE A 80 -6.34 -8.59 -5.66
N SER A 81 -6.03 -9.78 -5.21
CA SER A 81 -6.45 -11.02 -5.83
C SER A 81 -7.75 -11.50 -5.16
N GLY A 82 -8.84 -11.58 -5.93
CA GLY A 82 -9.97 -12.39 -5.54
C GLY A 82 -9.63 -13.88 -5.69
N GLU A 83 -10.47 -14.77 -5.18
CA GLU A 83 -10.25 -16.23 -5.22
C GLU A 83 -10.10 -16.80 -6.66
N ASN A 84 -10.42 -16.04 -7.70
CA ASN A 84 -10.32 -16.42 -9.11
C ASN A 84 -8.98 -16.01 -9.74
N VAL A 85 -7.87 -16.45 -9.16
CA VAL A 85 -6.50 -16.15 -9.64
C VAL A 85 -6.23 -16.77 -11.03
N GLU A 86 -6.98 -17.79 -11.45
CA GLU A 86 -6.73 -18.49 -12.70
C GLU A 86 -7.03 -17.64 -13.96
N GLN A 87 -7.96 -16.70 -13.87
CA GLN A 87 -8.27 -15.81 -14.99
C GLN A 87 -7.30 -14.63 -15.14
N ALA A 88 -6.50 -14.33 -14.11
CA ALA A 88 -5.55 -13.22 -14.14
C ALA A 88 -4.26 -13.54 -14.91
N LYS A 89 -4.00 -14.80 -15.25
CA LYS A 89 -2.79 -15.22 -15.97
C LYS A 89 -2.73 -14.76 -17.44
N THR A 90 -3.83 -14.33 -18.01
CA THR A 90 -3.92 -13.91 -19.43
C THR A 90 -3.85 -12.40 -19.62
N VAL A 91 -3.73 -11.60 -18.56
CA VAL A 91 -3.79 -10.15 -18.63
C VAL A 91 -2.41 -9.53 -18.61
N ARG A 92 -2.09 -8.81 -19.70
CA ARG A 92 -1.05 -7.78 -19.88
C ARG A 92 0.09 -7.79 -18.85
N LYS A 93 1.31 -7.95 -19.33
CA LYS A 93 2.53 -7.68 -18.58
C LYS A 93 2.41 -6.32 -17.86
N THR A 94 2.09 -6.35 -16.58
CA THR A 94 1.90 -5.12 -15.78
C THR A 94 3.28 -4.52 -15.53
N THR A 95 3.51 -3.31 -15.98
CA THR A 95 4.79 -2.63 -15.76
C THR A 95 4.87 -2.10 -14.32
N VAL A 96 6.08 -1.91 -13.80
CA VAL A 96 6.31 -1.31 -12.46
C VAL A 96 5.64 0.06 -12.39
N LEU A 97 5.72 0.85 -13.45
CA LEU A 97 5.09 2.15 -13.56
C LEU A 97 3.56 2.09 -13.39
N ASP A 98 2.90 1.10 -13.99
CA ASP A 98 1.45 0.91 -13.84
C ASP A 98 1.09 0.53 -12.39
N VAL A 99 1.90 -0.28 -11.73
CA VAL A 99 1.72 -0.63 -10.32
C VAL A 99 1.81 0.63 -9.45
N MET A 100 2.84 1.45 -9.64
CA MET A 100 3.03 2.68 -8.88
C MET A 100 1.87 3.68 -9.09
N ARG A 101 1.43 3.86 -10.34
CA ARG A 101 0.25 4.70 -10.65
C ARG A 101 -1.01 4.19 -9.96
N ARG A 102 -1.21 2.87 -9.90
CA ARG A 102 -2.36 2.27 -9.21
C ARG A 102 -2.32 2.50 -7.71
N LEU A 103 -1.13 2.44 -7.08
CA LEU A 103 -0.98 2.68 -5.64
C LEU A 103 -1.38 4.11 -5.24
N LEU A 104 -1.17 5.09 -6.11
CA LEU A 104 -1.53 6.48 -5.86
C LEU A 104 -3.04 6.76 -6.01
N GLN A 105 -3.79 5.86 -6.66
CA GLN A 105 -5.23 6.05 -6.85
C GLN A 105 -5.99 6.00 -5.53
N PRO A 106 -6.98 6.91 -5.30
CA PRO A 106 -7.77 6.94 -4.07
C PRO A 106 -8.44 5.62 -3.72
N LYS A 107 -8.85 4.84 -4.74
CA LYS A 107 -9.51 3.54 -4.57
C LYS A 107 -8.59 2.41 -4.04
N ASN A 108 -7.29 2.61 -4.01
CA ASN A 108 -6.33 1.64 -3.46
C ASN A 108 -5.82 2.06 -2.08
N ARG A 109 -6.22 3.23 -1.60
CA ARG A 109 -5.88 3.71 -0.27
C ARG A 109 -6.74 3.02 0.78
N MET A 110 -6.13 2.62 1.87
CA MET A 110 -6.79 1.96 2.99
C MET A 110 -7.25 2.93 4.07
N VAL A 111 -7.28 4.21 3.74
CA VAL A 111 -7.79 5.29 4.59
C VAL A 111 -8.69 6.19 3.77
N SER A 112 -9.85 6.53 4.31
CA SER A 112 -10.79 7.48 3.71
C SER A 112 -10.29 8.90 3.93
N THR A 113 -9.39 9.35 3.08
CA THR A 113 -8.87 10.73 3.10
C THR A 113 -9.29 11.45 1.83
N ASN A 114 -9.69 12.71 1.97
CA ASN A 114 -9.98 13.60 0.85
C ASN A 114 -8.88 14.68 0.78
N PRO A 115 -7.77 14.42 0.08
CA PRO A 115 -6.72 15.41 -0.06
C PRO A 115 -7.25 16.61 -0.85
N THR A 116 -6.89 17.80 -0.41
CA THR A 116 -7.18 19.03 -1.14
C THR A 116 -6.22 19.17 -2.33
N LYS A 117 -6.53 20.08 -3.27
CA LYS A 117 -5.63 20.37 -4.41
C LYS A 117 -4.21 20.83 -4.00
N LYS A 118 -4.06 21.30 -2.77
CA LYS A 118 -2.77 21.75 -2.20
C LYS A 118 -2.06 20.67 -1.38
N SER A 119 -2.66 19.49 -1.20
CA SER A 119 -2.05 18.39 -0.47
C SER A 119 -0.98 17.72 -1.31
N CYS A 120 0.15 17.43 -0.69
CA CYS A 120 1.24 16.68 -1.31
C CYS A 120 1.72 15.56 -0.39
N TYR A 121 2.36 14.55 -0.98
CA TYR A 121 3.08 13.54 -0.22
C TYR A 121 4.41 14.12 0.25
N MET A 122 4.76 13.91 1.52
CA MET A 122 6.04 14.35 2.08
C MET A 122 7.12 13.27 1.98
N SER A 123 6.71 12.01 2.10
CA SER A 123 7.59 10.85 1.98
C SER A 123 6.77 9.64 1.54
N ILE A 124 7.36 8.80 0.71
CA ILE A 124 6.75 7.56 0.21
C ILE A 124 7.78 6.44 0.30
N LEU A 125 7.35 5.30 0.81
CA LEU A 125 8.09 4.05 0.74
C LEU A 125 7.31 3.07 -0.12
N ASN A 126 7.93 2.60 -1.20
CA ASN A 126 7.39 1.53 -2.04
C ASN A 126 8.10 0.22 -1.73
N ILE A 127 7.32 -0.81 -1.43
CA ILE A 127 7.80 -2.19 -1.27
C ILE A 127 7.28 -2.97 -2.48
N ILE A 128 8.19 -3.36 -3.36
CA ILE A 128 7.86 -4.09 -4.58
C ILE A 128 8.44 -5.50 -4.44
N GLN A 129 7.59 -6.49 -4.61
CA GLN A 129 7.98 -7.90 -4.60
C GLN A 129 7.88 -8.47 -6.02
N GLY A 130 8.95 -9.09 -6.49
CA GLY A 130 9.04 -9.70 -7.82
C GLY A 130 10.28 -9.25 -8.58
N GLU A 131 10.39 -9.69 -9.83
CA GLU A 131 11.44 -9.25 -10.75
C GLU A 131 11.10 -7.85 -11.26
N ALA A 132 11.65 -6.84 -10.60
CA ALA A 132 11.51 -5.44 -11.00
C ALA A 132 12.89 -4.87 -11.34
N ASP A 133 13.02 -4.29 -12.52
CA ASP A 133 14.23 -3.57 -12.89
C ASP A 133 14.22 -2.22 -12.14
N PRO A 134 15.30 -1.87 -11.41
CA PRO A 134 15.42 -0.57 -10.75
C PRO A 134 15.29 0.61 -11.72
N SER A 135 15.64 0.45 -12.98
CA SER A 135 15.48 1.49 -14.01
C SER A 135 14.02 1.80 -14.32
N ASP A 136 13.12 0.83 -14.18
CA ASP A 136 11.67 1.02 -14.36
C ASP A 136 11.00 1.73 -13.17
N VAL A 137 11.64 1.73 -12.01
CA VAL A 137 11.13 2.40 -10.80
C VAL A 137 11.35 3.90 -10.87
N SER A 138 12.48 4.33 -11.44
CA SER A 138 12.87 5.75 -11.51
C SER A 138 11.80 6.65 -12.16
N PRO A 139 11.21 6.33 -13.33
CA PRO A 139 10.14 7.13 -13.91
C PRO A 139 8.89 7.23 -13.04
N GLY A 140 8.63 6.21 -12.20
CA GLY A 140 7.48 6.20 -11.29
C GLY A 140 7.57 7.23 -10.18
N LEU A 141 8.76 7.63 -9.78
CA LEU A 141 8.99 8.64 -8.74
C LEU A 141 8.61 10.05 -9.17
N TYR A 142 8.56 10.32 -10.48
CA TYR A 142 8.17 11.65 -11.03
C TYR A 142 6.66 11.82 -11.20
N ILE A 143 5.84 10.84 -10.82
CA ILE A 143 4.37 10.89 -10.97
C ILE A 143 3.71 11.50 -9.72
N THR A 144 4.45 11.62 -8.63
CA THR A 144 4.02 12.21 -7.37
C THR A 144 4.29 13.70 -7.36
#